data_e33f0bb4335363df217c0d7a59bff1af
#
_entry.id   e33f0bb4335363df217c0d7a59bff1af
#
_cell.length_a   1.000
_cell.length_b   1.000
_cell.length_c   1.000
_cell.angle_alpha   90.00
_cell.angle_beta   90.00
_cell.angle_gamma   90.00
#
_symmetry.space_group_name_H-M   'P 1'
#
loop_
_entity.id
_entity.type
_entity.pdbx_description
1 polymer ?
#
loop_
_entity_poly.entity_id
_entity_poly.type
_entity_poly.pdbx_seq_one_letter_code
_entity_poly.pdbx_strand_id
1 'polypeptide(L)'
;MQDYIKNVLKNMPNGWLTTTTHRLDIYNETLAKTQFIESLETLCAKNNFTHKALGKLPTAYDYIRLGHPLSCLLEWGIAKTCNLDSKSVISFSSKTIPLLAILRQNALEKKNTRIIYTHEQPNLKHLEVLKQVYGYTFSLKRVNIPEIIDSFNGSTVFMTENEDIATLDLHENIDFFVTIHKRLGSVLLVNGDHNQSYISQIQHVRRRESIAMTPVNCLVALQNLLHISVKEIPTTVKANKAAVLSSIKTITGTNTKPLVGSSGLSIQYAIMMGLVDHAMEHHKGKAIKFVVPPNCYGGTNDQARRVAASINCVEVVDLPVDGDNDMVQSLDAVLKQIAQQDAIPYIIAEIPTNPRVEVPDLDMLTKVLSTSRKTSSGEKAIAPVFILDQTFCPNVHFIGEGAVLSSVKAIAYASGSKFPSAGQCTAGYCIANKKGDVFTSKIALHLELCDNEATDLQYEILAKHLPSMNQRIIEAYKNTREFVSFIEKVLPQAKINFVSKALATQGFTPSVFSLDLPTKGNTAQERETYKRGLNHKLIKAMITQIPQQSKYCVSYGQLKGCYWTIPATSTQGTTKENDKDYIARVSVSANLDLERHKEVFLEFVKSM
;
A
#
# COMPACT_ATOMS: atom_id res chain seq x y z
N MET A 1 2.78 -33.80 -8.21
CA MET A 1 2.74 -32.38 -7.82
C MET A 1 3.18 -32.18 -6.36
N GLN A 2 2.57 -32.82 -5.39
CA GLN A 2 2.93 -32.66 -3.96
C GLN A 2 4.42 -32.92 -3.70
N ASP A 3 4.99 -33.99 -4.26
CA ASP A 3 6.42 -34.29 -4.09
C ASP A 3 7.32 -33.25 -4.75
N TYR A 4 6.89 -32.66 -5.88
CA TYR A 4 7.61 -31.55 -6.49
C TYR A 4 7.64 -30.35 -5.57
N ILE A 5 6.48 -29.93 -5.02
CA ILE A 5 6.41 -28.82 -4.06
C ILE A 5 7.27 -29.09 -2.82
N LYS A 6 7.24 -30.34 -2.26
CA LYS A 6 8.11 -30.73 -1.13
C LYS A 6 9.60 -30.50 -1.46
N ASN A 7 10.03 -30.87 -2.68
CA ASN A 7 11.40 -30.69 -3.12
C ASN A 7 11.73 -29.19 -3.37
N VAL A 8 10.78 -28.41 -3.91
CA VAL A 8 10.95 -26.96 -4.05
C VAL A 8 11.15 -26.32 -2.68
N LEU A 9 10.34 -26.65 -1.67
CA LEU A 9 10.49 -26.09 -0.32
C LEU A 9 11.84 -26.43 0.34
N LYS A 10 12.38 -27.62 0.08
CA LYS A 10 13.70 -28.03 0.59
C LYS A 10 14.86 -27.27 -0.05
N ASN A 11 14.69 -26.82 -1.30
CA ASN A 11 15.74 -26.21 -2.13
C ASN A 11 15.48 -24.73 -2.44
N MET A 12 14.42 -24.13 -1.89
CA MET A 12 14.05 -22.75 -2.19
C MET A 12 15.16 -21.76 -1.79
N PRO A 13 15.34 -20.67 -2.54
CA PRO A 13 16.24 -19.59 -2.15
C PRO A 13 15.83 -18.94 -0.83
N ASN A 14 16.80 -18.65 0.04
CA ASN A 14 16.53 -17.95 1.31
C ASN A 14 15.80 -16.62 1.11
N GLY A 15 16.05 -15.94 -0.01
CA GLY A 15 15.37 -14.70 -0.37
C GLY A 15 13.86 -14.81 -0.57
N TRP A 16 13.31 -16.03 -0.71
CA TRP A 16 11.85 -16.23 -0.79
C TRP A 16 11.14 -16.00 0.55
N LEU A 17 11.87 -16.08 1.67
CA LEU A 17 11.35 -15.78 3.01
C LEU A 17 11.47 -14.30 3.38
N THR A 18 12.16 -13.51 2.59
CA THR A 18 12.25 -12.07 2.85
C THR A 18 10.93 -11.37 2.50
N THR A 19 10.60 -10.37 3.28
CA THR A 19 9.33 -9.65 3.16
C THR A 19 9.37 -8.50 2.15
N THR A 20 10.50 -8.29 1.49
CA THR A 20 10.61 -7.32 0.40
C THR A 20 11.45 -7.89 -0.73
N THR A 21 10.82 -8.10 -1.86
CA THR A 21 11.48 -8.36 -3.14
C THR A 21 11.09 -7.29 -4.14
N HIS A 22 12.05 -6.83 -4.92
CA HIS A 22 11.81 -5.85 -5.97
C HIS A 22 12.43 -6.33 -7.27
N ARG A 23 11.72 -6.13 -8.36
CA ARG A 23 12.28 -6.41 -9.69
C ARG A 23 13.35 -5.39 -10.04
N LEU A 24 14.34 -5.82 -10.80
CA LEU A 24 15.39 -4.95 -11.35
C LEU A 24 15.06 -4.40 -12.74
N ASP A 25 14.02 -4.95 -13.37
CA ASP A 25 13.55 -4.57 -14.70
C ASP A 25 12.22 -3.80 -14.63
N ILE A 26 11.95 -3.01 -15.65
CA ILE A 26 10.63 -2.45 -15.88
C ILE A 26 9.73 -3.59 -16.35
N TYR A 27 8.62 -3.82 -15.67
CA TYR A 27 7.78 -4.93 -15.97
C TYR A 27 6.30 -4.54 -16.11
N ASN A 28 5.57 -5.36 -16.82
CA ASN A 28 4.12 -5.28 -16.86
C ASN A 28 3.54 -6.05 -15.66
N GLU A 29 2.90 -5.34 -14.76
CA GLU A 29 2.34 -5.91 -13.53
C GLU A 29 1.34 -7.05 -13.79
N THR A 30 0.60 -6.98 -14.90
CA THR A 30 -0.36 -8.03 -15.28
C THR A 30 0.31 -9.37 -15.62
N LEU A 31 1.58 -9.34 -15.99
CA LEU A 31 2.37 -10.51 -16.35
C LEU A 31 3.19 -11.10 -15.20
N ALA A 32 3.33 -10.37 -14.10
CA ALA A 32 4.27 -10.75 -13.04
C ALA A 32 4.03 -12.16 -12.47
N LYS A 33 2.81 -12.48 -12.05
CA LYS A 33 2.45 -13.82 -11.57
C LYS A 33 2.56 -14.84 -12.69
N THR A 34 2.07 -14.52 -13.89
CA THR A 34 2.05 -15.41 -15.05
C THR A 34 3.46 -15.82 -15.45
N GLN A 35 4.40 -14.87 -15.59
CA GLN A 35 5.79 -15.18 -15.93
C GLN A 35 6.46 -16.10 -14.90
N PHE A 36 6.22 -15.86 -13.60
CA PHE A 36 6.73 -16.71 -12.55
C PHE A 36 6.16 -18.13 -12.65
N ILE A 37 4.84 -18.25 -12.80
CA ILE A 37 4.14 -19.56 -12.87
C ILE A 37 4.55 -20.35 -14.11
N GLU A 38 4.59 -19.74 -15.29
CA GLU A 38 5.04 -20.40 -16.55
C GLU A 38 6.47 -20.95 -16.43
N SER A 39 7.36 -20.15 -15.82
CA SER A 39 8.74 -20.57 -15.56
C SER A 39 8.81 -21.71 -14.54
N LEU A 40 8.00 -21.65 -13.48
CA LEU A 40 7.90 -22.71 -12.46
C LEU A 40 7.33 -24.01 -13.07
N GLU A 41 6.30 -23.94 -13.90
CA GLU A 41 5.71 -25.08 -14.60
C GLU A 41 6.72 -25.73 -15.57
N THR A 42 7.54 -24.92 -16.24
CA THR A 42 8.65 -25.42 -17.06
C THR A 42 9.66 -26.20 -16.22
N LEU A 43 10.00 -25.73 -15.01
CA LEU A 43 10.87 -26.47 -14.09
C LEU A 43 10.19 -27.75 -13.59
N CYS A 44 8.90 -27.67 -13.28
CA CYS A 44 8.09 -28.81 -12.83
C CYS A 44 8.07 -29.93 -13.89
N ALA A 45 7.80 -29.59 -15.15
CA ALA A 45 7.76 -30.53 -16.26
C ALA A 45 9.12 -31.24 -16.45
N LYS A 46 10.24 -30.58 -16.13
CA LYS A 46 11.58 -31.12 -16.16
C LYS A 46 12.01 -31.78 -14.84
N ASN A 47 11.13 -31.85 -13.86
CA ASN A 47 11.42 -32.27 -12.48
C ASN A 47 12.68 -31.61 -11.89
N ASN A 48 12.89 -30.31 -12.23
CA ASN A 48 14.04 -29.54 -11.78
C ASN A 48 13.66 -28.60 -10.64
N PHE A 49 14.16 -28.89 -9.46
CA PHE A 49 13.94 -28.15 -8.22
C PHE A 49 15.26 -27.73 -7.56
N THR A 50 16.35 -27.68 -8.32
CA THR A 50 17.66 -27.28 -7.77
C THR A 50 17.64 -25.82 -7.30
N HIS A 51 18.34 -25.52 -6.21
CA HIS A 51 18.47 -24.15 -5.68
C HIS A 51 18.87 -23.13 -6.77
N LYS A 52 19.81 -23.53 -7.65
CA LYS A 52 20.26 -22.70 -8.78
C LYS A 52 19.15 -22.42 -9.79
N ALA A 53 18.31 -23.40 -10.10
CA ALA A 53 17.20 -23.24 -11.04
C ALA A 53 16.08 -22.36 -10.43
N LEU A 54 15.71 -22.62 -9.19
CA LEU A 54 14.73 -21.82 -8.45
C LEU A 54 15.18 -20.37 -8.27
N GLY A 55 16.47 -20.14 -8.02
CA GLY A 55 17.05 -18.80 -7.90
C GLY A 55 17.08 -17.99 -9.21
N LYS A 56 16.84 -18.62 -10.36
CA LYS A 56 16.75 -17.98 -11.68
C LYS A 56 15.31 -17.64 -12.10
N LEU A 57 14.32 -18.09 -11.34
CA LEU A 57 12.93 -17.74 -11.62
C LEU A 57 12.76 -16.20 -11.58
N PRO A 58 11.93 -15.64 -12.47
CA PRO A 58 11.62 -14.21 -12.43
C PRO A 58 10.99 -13.83 -11.10
N THR A 59 11.15 -12.57 -10.67
CA THR A 59 10.46 -12.07 -9.50
C THR A 59 8.96 -12.10 -9.74
N ALA A 60 8.19 -12.71 -8.83
CA ALA A 60 6.75 -12.89 -8.99
C ALA A 60 5.99 -11.58 -9.12
N TYR A 61 6.32 -10.59 -8.25
CA TYR A 61 5.74 -9.25 -8.26
C TYR A 61 6.81 -8.22 -7.92
N ASP A 62 6.57 -6.95 -8.27
CA ASP A 62 7.46 -5.83 -7.92
C ASP A 62 7.38 -5.46 -6.44
N TYR A 63 6.27 -5.80 -5.80
CA TYR A 63 5.98 -5.41 -4.44
C TYR A 63 5.21 -6.48 -3.68
N ILE A 64 5.67 -6.80 -2.47
CA ILE A 64 5.16 -7.93 -1.68
C ILE A 64 3.68 -7.83 -1.31
N ARG A 65 3.08 -6.65 -1.30
CA ARG A 65 1.62 -6.52 -1.10
C ARG A 65 0.82 -7.32 -2.12
N LEU A 66 1.31 -7.39 -3.35
CA LEU A 66 0.65 -8.12 -4.43
C LEU A 66 0.89 -9.61 -4.37
N GLY A 67 2.04 -10.01 -3.85
CA GLY A 67 2.48 -11.38 -3.76
C GLY A 67 4.00 -11.52 -3.86
N HIS A 68 4.44 -12.75 -3.75
CA HIS A 68 5.84 -13.15 -3.72
C HIS A 68 5.95 -14.62 -4.14
N PRO A 69 7.17 -15.19 -4.35
CA PRO A 69 7.34 -16.55 -4.83
C PRO A 69 6.54 -17.60 -4.06
N LEU A 70 6.52 -17.53 -2.71
CA LEU A 70 5.79 -18.51 -1.90
C LEU A 70 4.27 -18.34 -2.00
N SER A 71 3.73 -17.12 -2.13
CA SER A 71 2.30 -16.95 -2.38
C SER A 71 1.89 -17.48 -3.75
N CYS A 72 2.72 -17.25 -4.78
CA CYS A 72 2.47 -17.82 -6.11
C CYS A 72 2.55 -19.35 -6.11
N LEU A 73 3.51 -19.93 -5.38
CA LEU A 73 3.63 -21.39 -5.24
C LEU A 73 2.42 -21.99 -4.50
N LEU A 74 1.94 -21.33 -3.43
CA LEU A 74 0.75 -21.75 -2.68
C LEU A 74 -0.50 -21.68 -3.58
N GLU A 75 -0.72 -20.53 -4.23
CA GLU A 75 -1.86 -20.30 -5.12
C GLU A 75 -1.85 -21.28 -6.31
N TRP A 76 -0.68 -21.57 -6.89
CA TRP A 76 -0.51 -22.56 -7.95
C TRP A 76 -0.76 -23.99 -7.45
N GLY A 77 -0.22 -24.36 -6.30
CA GLY A 77 -0.42 -25.68 -5.72
C GLY A 77 -1.88 -25.99 -5.44
N ILE A 78 -2.60 -25.03 -4.86
CA ILE A 78 -4.05 -25.13 -4.62
C ILE A 78 -4.83 -25.21 -5.93
N ALA A 79 -4.51 -24.33 -6.89
CA ALA A 79 -5.17 -24.33 -8.19
C ALA A 79 -5.05 -25.70 -8.90
N LYS A 80 -3.85 -26.29 -8.89
CA LYS A 80 -3.64 -27.65 -9.46
C LYS A 80 -4.40 -28.73 -8.71
N THR A 81 -4.55 -28.62 -7.38
CA THR A 81 -5.34 -29.57 -6.58
C THR A 81 -6.83 -29.47 -6.90
N CYS A 82 -7.33 -28.25 -7.10
CA CYS A 82 -8.74 -27.97 -7.37
C CYS A 82 -9.10 -27.91 -8.87
N ASN A 83 -8.16 -28.24 -9.76
CA ASN A 83 -8.33 -28.13 -11.22
C ASN A 83 -8.81 -26.73 -11.68
N LEU A 84 -8.22 -25.68 -11.10
CA LEU A 84 -8.46 -24.28 -11.43
C LEU A 84 -7.24 -23.65 -12.15
N ASP A 85 -7.49 -22.53 -12.82
CA ASP A 85 -6.41 -21.64 -13.25
C ASP A 85 -5.73 -20.99 -12.02
N SER A 86 -4.42 -20.86 -12.02
CA SER A 86 -3.66 -20.26 -10.92
C SER A 86 -4.07 -18.81 -10.61
N LYS A 87 -4.58 -18.05 -11.61
CA LYS A 87 -5.11 -16.71 -11.41
C LYS A 87 -6.40 -16.68 -10.57
N SER A 88 -7.17 -17.78 -10.57
CA SER A 88 -8.43 -17.91 -9.82
C SER A 88 -8.22 -18.19 -8.33
N VAL A 89 -6.97 -18.37 -7.89
CA VAL A 89 -6.61 -18.57 -6.48
C VAL A 89 -5.80 -17.38 -5.98
N ILE A 90 -6.25 -16.76 -4.89
CA ILE A 90 -5.69 -15.50 -4.36
C ILE A 90 -5.55 -15.61 -2.84
N SER A 91 -4.31 -15.54 -2.34
CA SER A 91 -4.02 -15.60 -0.91
C SER A 91 -3.97 -14.21 -0.27
N PHE A 92 -4.43 -14.09 0.97
CA PHE A 92 -4.47 -12.85 1.74
C PHE A 92 -3.91 -13.04 3.15
N SER A 93 -3.28 -12.01 3.68
CA SER A 93 -2.93 -11.95 5.10
C SER A 93 -4.18 -11.76 5.97
N SER A 94 -5.18 -11.07 5.47
CA SER A 94 -6.47 -10.84 6.12
C SER A 94 -7.41 -12.02 5.93
N LYS A 95 -8.22 -12.32 6.95
CA LYS A 95 -9.28 -13.33 6.91
C LYS A 95 -10.61 -12.79 6.36
N THR A 96 -10.81 -11.48 6.37
CA THR A 96 -12.10 -10.85 6.02
C THR A 96 -12.06 -10.09 4.68
N ILE A 97 -10.94 -9.53 4.30
CA ILE A 97 -10.82 -8.74 3.05
C ILE A 97 -11.26 -9.50 1.78
N PRO A 98 -11.01 -10.81 1.60
CA PRO A 98 -11.53 -11.52 0.43
C PRO A 98 -13.05 -11.41 0.29
N LEU A 99 -13.76 -11.62 1.40
CA LEU A 99 -15.21 -11.46 1.44
C LEU A 99 -15.62 -10.00 1.16
N LEU A 100 -14.95 -9.02 1.81
CA LEU A 100 -15.30 -7.60 1.60
C LEU A 100 -15.08 -7.17 0.14
N ALA A 101 -14.08 -7.74 -0.54
CA ALA A 101 -13.85 -7.48 -1.96
C ALA A 101 -14.99 -7.98 -2.84
N ILE A 102 -15.53 -9.18 -2.55
CA ILE A 102 -16.68 -9.73 -3.24
C ILE A 102 -17.92 -8.88 -2.96
N LEU A 103 -18.20 -8.58 -1.69
CA LEU A 103 -19.36 -7.77 -1.28
C LEU A 103 -19.36 -6.39 -1.94
N ARG A 104 -18.18 -5.74 -2.03
CA ARG A 104 -18.04 -4.46 -2.73
C ARG A 104 -18.37 -4.59 -4.21
N GLN A 105 -17.78 -5.58 -4.89
CA GLN A 105 -18.03 -5.77 -6.32
C GLN A 105 -19.50 -6.05 -6.58
N ASN A 106 -20.13 -6.90 -5.77
CA ASN A 106 -21.55 -7.18 -5.86
C ASN A 106 -22.42 -5.93 -5.61
N ALA A 107 -22.05 -5.10 -4.63
CA ALA A 107 -22.74 -3.85 -4.37
C ALA A 107 -22.67 -2.89 -5.57
N LEU A 108 -21.49 -2.77 -6.20
CA LEU A 108 -21.31 -1.95 -7.40
C LEU A 108 -22.11 -2.49 -8.61
N GLU A 109 -22.23 -3.80 -8.72
CA GLU A 109 -23.01 -4.48 -9.76
C GLU A 109 -24.51 -4.66 -9.40
N LYS A 110 -24.92 -4.20 -8.21
CA LYS A 110 -26.29 -4.38 -7.66
C LYS A 110 -26.71 -5.85 -7.58
N LYS A 111 -25.77 -6.74 -7.29
CA LYS A 111 -25.99 -8.16 -7.07
C LYS A 111 -26.17 -8.46 -5.58
N ASN A 112 -27.10 -9.36 -5.27
CA ASN A 112 -27.23 -9.90 -3.92
C ASN A 112 -26.12 -10.90 -3.61
N THR A 113 -25.74 -11.01 -2.34
CA THR A 113 -24.75 -12.00 -1.89
C THR A 113 -25.36 -12.93 -0.86
N ARG A 114 -25.20 -14.24 -1.09
CA ARG A 114 -25.50 -15.28 -0.11
C ARG A 114 -24.19 -15.86 0.40
N ILE A 115 -23.95 -15.74 1.71
CA ILE A 115 -22.80 -16.34 2.38
C ILE A 115 -23.28 -17.62 3.06
N ILE A 116 -22.70 -18.75 2.68
CA ILE A 116 -23.01 -20.07 3.25
C ILE A 116 -21.82 -20.59 4.05
N TYR A 117 -22.11 -21.37 5.11
CA TYR A 117 -21.10 -21.97 5.99
C TYR A 117 -21.62 -23.25 6.63
N THR A 118 -20.72 -24.17 7.08
CA THR A 118 -21.10 -25.50 7.55
C THR A 118 -21.16 -25.63 9.07
N HIS A 119 -20.18 -25.14 9.80
CA HIS A 119 -20.06 -25.36 11.23
C HIS A 119 -20.51 -24.15 12.06
N GLU A 120 -19.55 -23.34 12.47
CA GLU A 120 -19.84 -22.10 13.17
C GLU A 120 -20.02 -20.96 12.18
N GLN A 121 -20.89 -20.02 12.54
CA GLN A 121 -21.03 -18.80 11.76
C GLN A 121 -19.65 -18.13 11.66
N PRO A 122 -19.21 -17.77 10.43
CA PRO A 122 -17.96 -17.05 10.27
C PRO A 122 -17.91 -15.84 11.21
N ASN A 123 -16.80 -15.68 11.92
CA ASN A 123 -16.63 -14.56 12.84
C ASN A 123 -16.47 -13.26 12.05
N LEU A 124 -17.54 -12.82 11.43
CA LEU A 124 -17.63 -11.51 10.78
C LEU A 124 -17.93 -10.48 11.88
N LYS A 125 -16.86 -9.88 12.37
CA LYS A 125 -17.00 -8.81 13.35
C LYS A 125 -17.77 -7.63 12.75
N HIS A 126 -18.61 -7.01 13.55
CA HIS A 126 -19.29 -5.77 13.20
C HIS A 126 -20.21 -5.85 11.96
N LEU A 127 -21.05 -6.90 11.86
CA LEU A 127 -21.99 -7.09 10.73
C LEU A 127 -22.84 -5.86 10.43
N GLU A 128 -23.31 -5.16 11.47
CA GLU A 128 -24.12 -3.96 11.30
C GLU A 128 -23.33 -2.82 10.64
N VAL A 129 -22.03 -2.70 10.93
CA VAL A 129 -21.16 -1.71 10.28
C VAL A 129 -21.02 -2.03 8.79
N LEU A 130 -20.88 -3.32 8.42
CA LEU A 130 -20.84 -3.73 7.01
C LEU A 130 -22.10 -3.33 6.24
N LYS A 131 -23.28 -3.42 6.89
CA LYS A 131 -24.55 -3.03 6.27
C LYS A 131 -24.75 -1.52 6.26
N GLN A 132 -24.47 -0.85 7.37
CA GLN A 132 -24.81 0.57 7.54
C GLN A 132 -23.77 1.52 6.97
N VAL A 133 -22.46 1.23 7.15
CA VAL A 133 -21.39 2.10 6.70
C VAL A 133 -20.90 1.74 5.30
N TYR A 134 -20.69 0.43 5.04
CA TYR A 134 -20.24 -0.03 3.72
C TYR A 134 -21.41 -0.20 2.71
N GLY A 135 -22.66 -0.24 3.19
CA GLY A 135 -23.82 -0.41 2.34
C GLY A 135 -23.97 -1.81 1.73
N TYR A 136 -23.30 -2.82 2.30
CA TYR A 136 -23.32 -4.17 1.75
C TYR A 136 -24.62 -4.92 2.07
N THR A 137 -25.18 -5.56 1.05
CA THR A 137 -26.37 -6.41 1.17
C THR A 137 -25.97 -7.87 1.05
N PHE A 138 -26.24 -8.66 2.10
CA PHE A 138 -25.95 -10.09 2.11
C PHE A 138 -26.82 -10.84 3.10
N SER A 139 -26.98 -12.15 2.85
CA SER A 139 -27.62 -13.10 3.76
C SER A 139 -26.61 -14.15 4.25
N LEU A 140 -26.82 -14.64 5.47
CA LEU A 140 -26.02 -15.72 6.07
C LEU A 140 -26.89 -16.97 6.15
N LYS A 141 -26.43 -18.10 5.62
CA LYS A 141 -27.16 -19.38 5.65
C LYS A 141 -26.22 -20.50 6.11
N ARG A 142 -26.57 -21.19 7.18
CA ARG A 142 -25.91 -22.44 7.54
C ARG A 142 -26.39 -23.56 6.61
N VAL A 143 -25.46 -24.36 6.12
CA VAL A 143 -25.74 -25.53 5.27
C VAL A 143 -25.10 -26.78 5.88
N ASN A 144 -25.66 -27.94 5.67
CA ASN A 144 -25.05 -29.22 6.05
C ASN A 144 -24.54 -29.90 4.78
N ILE A 145 -23.28 -30.26 4.73
CA ILE A 145 -22.74 -31.01 3.61
C ILE A 145 -23.04 -32.51 3.87
N PRO A 146 -23.64 -33.29 2.91
CA PRO A 146 -23.78 -32.96 1.48
C PRO A 146 -25.19 -32.48 1.06
N GLU A 147 -25.70 -31.39 1.59
CA GLU A 147 -26.96 -30.82 1.07
C GLU A 147 -26.77 -30.31 -0.37
N ILE A 148 -27.84 -30.43 -1.17
CA ILE A 148 -27.91 -29.79 -2.49
C ILE A 148 -27.93 -28.27 -2.27
N ILE A 149 -26.95 -27.59 -2.85
CA ILE A 149 -26.89 -26.12 -2.82
C ILE A 149 -27.69 -25.60 -4.01
N ASP A 150 -28.85 -25.00 -3.70
CA ASP A 150 -29.72 -24.43 -4.71
C ASP A 150 -29.03 -23.28 -5.48
N SER A 151 -29.46 -23.08 -6.72
CA SER A 151 -29.09 -21.88 -7.47
C SER A 151 -29.56 -20.62 -6.74
N PHE A 152 -28.83 -19.52 -6.90
CA PHE A 152 -29.13 -18.26 -6.26
C PHE A 152 -29.06 -17.10 -7.26
N ASN A 153 -30.04 -16.22 -7.23
CA ASN A 153 -30.02 -15.02 -8.07
C ASN A 153 -29.10 -13.96 -7.42
N GLY A 154 -27.81 -14.07 -7.69
CA GLY A 154 -26.74 -13.28 -7.11
C GLY A 154 -25.43 -14.07 -7.05
N SER A 155 -24.58 -13.77 -6.08
CA SER A 155 -23.34 -14.53 -5.84
C SER A 155 -23.43 -15.35 -4.56
N THR A 156 -22.97 -16.59 -4.61
CA THR A 156 -22.86 -17.48 -3.44
C THR A 156 -21.38 -17.57 -3.02
N VAL A 157 -21.10 -17.22 -1.77
CA VAL A 157 -19.80 -17.32 -1.14
C VAL A 157 -19.82 -18.42 -0.09
N PHE A 158 -19.00 -19.45 -0.24
CA PHE A 158 -18.82 -20.47 0.79
C PHE A 158 -17.61 -20.10 1.68
N MET A 159 -17.87 -19.96 2.96
CA MET A 159 -16.81 -19.69 3.96
C MET A 159 -16.57 -20.91 4.84
N THR A 160 -15.32 -21.27 5.01
CA THR A 160 -14.92 -22.40 5.85
C THR A 160 -13.62 -22.11 6.59
N GLU A 161 -13.48 -22.66 7.79
CA GLU A 161 -12.23 -22.71 8.54
C GLU A 161 -11.48 -24.04 8.33
N ASN A 162 -11.93 -24.87 7.39
CA ASN A 162 -11.21 -26.07 7.00
C ASN A 162 -9.99 -25.70 6.15
N GLU A 163 -8.80 -25.96 6.69
CA GLU A 163 -7.54 -25.70 6.01
C GLU A 163 -7.17 -26.76 4.97
N ASP A 164 -7.86 -27.92 4.96
CA ASP A 164 -7.66 -28.96 3.96
C ASP A 164 -8.46 -28.65 2.68
N ILE A 165 -7.86 -27.86 1.83
CA ILE A 165 -8.43 -27.40 0.57
C ILE A 165 -8.63 -28.58 -0.42
N ALA A 166 -7.88 -29.67 -0.26
CA ALA A 166 -8.02 -30.86 -1.13
C ALA A 166 -9.39 -31.54 -0.97
N THR A 167 -10.10 -31.28 0.12
CA THR A 167 -11.45 -31.83 0.40
C THR A 167 -12.58 -30.91 -0.03
N LEU A 168 -12.29 -29.73 -0.62
CA LEU A 168 -13.32 -28.80 -1.09
C LEU A 168 -13.99 -29.35 -2.36
N ASP A 169 -15.29 -29.56 -2.27
CA ASP A 169 -16.12 -29.79 -3.44
C ASP A 169 -16.49 -28.45 -4.09
N LEU A 170 -15.94 -28.19 -5.27
CA LEU A 170 -16.20 -26.98 -6.06
C LEU A 170 -17.56 -27.06 -6.74
N HIS A 171 -18.64 -27.07 -5.94
CA HIS A 171 -20.00 -27.13 -6.42
C HIS A 171 -20.32 -25.96 -7.37
N GLU A 172 -21.02 -26.25 -8.47
CA GLU A 172 -21.33 -25.28 -9.55
C GLU A 172 -22.13 -24.05 -9.08
N ASN A 173 -22.98 -24.20 -8.06
CA ASN A 173 -23.78 -23.12 -7.46
C ASN A 173 -23.03 -22.31 -6.38
N ILE A 174 -21.71 -22.47 -6.26
CA ILE A 174 -20.85 -21.67 -5.39
C ILE A 174 -19.87 -20.90 -6.27
N ASP A 175 -19.98 -19.59 -6.23
CA ASP A 175 -19.14 -18.68 -7.04
C ASP A 175 -17.75 -18.46 -6.45
N PHE A 176 -17.68 -18.41 -5.13
CA PHE A 176 -16.45 -18.09 -4.39
C PHE A 176 -16.29 -18.98 -3.16
N PHE A 177 -15.08 -19.49 -2.96
CA PHE A 177 -14.71 -20.20 -1.75
C PHE A 177 -13.68 -19.37 -0.97
N VAL A 178 -13.96 -19.07 0.29
CA VAL A 178 -13.04 -18.38 1.20
C VAL A 178 -12.66 -19.36 2.32
N THR A 179 -11.44 -19.86 2.25
CA THR A 179 -10.88 -20.72 3.30
C THR A 179 -10.09 -19.88 4.28
N ILE A 180 -10.43 -19.96 5.56
CA ILE A 180 -9.79 -19.21 6.63
C ILE A 180 -8.77 -20.11 7.32
N HIS A 181 -7.53 -19.68 7.31
CA HIS A 181 -6.41 -20.30 8.02
C HIS A 181 -6.14 -19.47 9.28
N LYS A 182 -6.59 -19.94 10.44
CA LYS A 182 -6.77 -19.14 11.69
C LYS A 182 -5.62 -18.19 12.06
N ARG A 183 -4.39 -18.63 11.87
CA ARG A 183 -3.18 -17.84 12.21
C ARG A 183 -2.42 -17.32 11.00
N LEU A 184 -2.81 -17.69 9.78
CA LEU A 184 -2.03 -17.45 8.58
C LEU A 184 -2.65 -16.38 7.68
N GLY A 185 -3.99 -16.31 7.63
CA GLY A 185 -4.75 -15.47 6.73
C GLY A 185 -5.87 -16.24 6.05
N SER A 186 -6.06 -16.04 4.75
CA SER A 186 -7.10 -16.74 3.98
C SER A 186 -6.68 -16.98 2.54
N VAL A 187 -7.39 -17.89 1.88
CA VAL A 187 -7.29 -18.14 0.45
C VAL A 187 -8.67 -18.05 -0.17
N LEU A 188 -8.77 -17.27 -1.24
CA LEU A 188 -9.97 -17.15 -2.06
C LEU A 188 -9.80 -17.96 -3.34
N LEU A 189 -10.81 -18.77 -3.67
CA LEU A 189 -10.94 -19.44 -4.96
C LEU A 189 -12.13 -18.83 -5.70
N VAL A 190 -11.89 -18.40 -6.94
CA VAL A 190 -12.92 -17.90 -7.86
C VAL A 190 -13.36 -19.07 -8.73
N ASN A 191 -14.60 -19.48 -8.60
CA ASN A 191 -15.17 -20.63 -9.29
C ASN A 191 -16.06 -20.19 -10.47
N GLY A 192 -16.00 -20.93 -11.55
CA GLY A 192 -16.77 -20.68 -12.77
C GLY A 192 -16.20 -19.57 -13.66
N ASP A 193 -16.33 -19.77 -14.98
CA ASP A 193 -15.80 -18.82 -15.98
C ASP A 193 -16.48 -17.45 -15.95
N HIS A 194 -17.75 -17.41 -15.55
CA HIS A 194 -18.54 -16.17 -15.44
C HIS A 194 -18.04 -15.24 -14.34
N ASN A 195 -17.21 -15.72 -13.40
CA ASN A 195 -16.66 -14.95 -12.29
C ASN A 195 -15.22 -14.42 -12.56
N GLN A 196 -14.66 -14.68 -13.73
CA GLN A 196 -13.27 -14.29 -14.07
C GLN A 196 -13.04 -12.78 -13.99
N SER A 197 -14.06 -11.95 -14.24
CA SER A 197 -13.98 -10.47 -14.12
C SER A 197 -13.68 -10.01 -12.68
N TYR A 198 -14.05 -10.80 -11.66
CA TYR A 198 -13.78 -10.49 -10.26
C TYR A 198 -12.30 -10.56 -9.90
N ILE A 199 -11.52 -11.41 -10.60
CA ILE A 199 -10.11 -11.64 -10.26
C ILE A 199 -9.30 -10.34 -10.23
N SER A 200 -9.42 -9.53 -11.27
CA SER A 200 -8.69 -8.25 -11.35
C SER A 200 -9.10 -7.28 -10.25
N GLN A 201 -10.38 -7.21 -9.92
CA GLN A 201 -10.91 -6.35 -8.86
C GLN A 201 -10.45 -6.81 -7.48
N ILE A 202 -10.46 -8.11 -7.22
CA ILE A 202 -9.99 -8.71 -5.96
C ILE A 202 -8.46 -8.51 -5.80
N GLN A 203 -7.69 -8.70 -6.87
CA GLN A 203 -6.26 -8.39 -6.89
C GLN A 203 -5.99 -6.90 -6.59
N HIS A 204 -6.84 -6.02 -7.14
CA HIS A 204 -6.74 -4.60 -6.89
C HIS A 204 -7.02 -4.24 -5.42
N VAL A 205 -8.01 -4.88 -4.78
CA VAL A 205 -8.26 -4.74 -3.34
C VAL A 205 -7.04 -5.21 -2.52
N ARG A 206 -6.45 -6.36 -2.86
CA ARG A 206 -5.22 -6.86 -2.23
C ARG A 206 -4.08 -5.82 -2.32
N ARG A 207 -3.94 -5.18 -3.46
CA ARG A 207 -2.93 -4.15 -3.69
C ARG A 207 -3.17 -2.86 -2.88
N ARG A 208 -4.43 -2.45 -2.74
CA ARG A 208 -4.79 -1.11 -2.22
C ARG A 208 -5.26 -1.09 -0.78
N GLU A 209 -5.76 -2.18 -0.26
CA GLU A 209 -6.45 -2.20 1.03
C GLU A 209 -5.91 -3.25 2.01
N SER A 210 -5.11 -4.22 1.50
CA SER A 210 -4.53 -5.29 2.31
C SER A 210 -3.16 -5.69 1.78
N ILE A 211 -2.74 -6.92 2.07
CA ILE A 211 -1.53 -7.55 1.53
C ILE A 211 -1.78 -9.03 1.20
N ALA A 212 -0.94 -9.62 0.35
CA ALA A 212 -0.87 -11.07 0.21
C ALA A 212 -0.49 -11.74 1.54
N MET A 213 -0.84 -13.00 1.72
CA MET A 213 -0.35 -13.79 2.86
C MET A 213 1.18 -13.69 2.93
N THR A 214 1.72 -13.49 4.13
CA THR A 214 3.18 -13.27 4.28
C THR A 214 4.00 -14.49 3.87
N PRO A 215 5.29 -14.34 3.47
CA PRO A 215 6.11 -15.47 3.05
C PRO A 215 6.16 -16.61 4.07
N VAL A 216 6.33 -16.27 5.35
CA VAL A 216 6.38 -17.28 6.42
C VAL A 216 5.03 -17.99 6.57
N ASN A 217 3.92 -17.25 6.51
CA ASN A 217 2.58 -17.84 6.59
C ASN A 217 2.27 -18.71 5.36
N CYS A 218 2.70 -18.30 4.16
CA CYS A 218 2.60 -19.14 2.96
C CYS A 218 3.42 -20.42 3.07
N LEU A 219 4.62 -20.36 3.66
CA LEU A 219 5.41 -21.56 3.90
C LEU A 219 4.68 -22.54 4.82
N VAL A 220 4.11 -22.04 5.92
CA VAL A 220 3.30 -22.86 6.85
C VAL A 220 2.06 -23.43 6.14
N ALA A 221 1.35 -22.62 5.37
CA ALA A 221 0.19 -23.07 4.60
C ALA A 221 0.55 -24.16 3.56
N LEU A 222 1.70 -24.02 2.89
CA LEU A 222 2.25 -25.05 1.99
C LEU A 222 2.63 -26.33 2.74
N GLN A 223 3.22 -26.22 3.93
CA GLN A 223 3.54 -27.37 4.75
C GLN A 223 2.27 -28.11 5.20
N ASN A 224 1.23 -27.38 5.61
CA ASN A 224 -0.08 -27.94 5.94
C ASN A 224 -0.71 -28.65 4.74
N LEU A 225 -0.71 -28.03 3.55
CA LEU A 225 -1.20 -28.62 2.31
C LEU A 225 -0.48 -29.92 1.94
N LEU A 226 0.77 -30.08 2.38
CA LEU A 226 1.61 -31.26 2.12
C LEU A 226 1.63 -32.24 3.30
N HIS A 227 0.81 -32.01 4.35
CA HIS A 227 0.79 -32.79 5.59
C HIS A 227 2.17 -32.91 6.28
N ILE A 228 2.97 -31.83 6.18
CA ILE A 228 4.27 -31.74 6.85
C ILE A 228 4.05 -31.12 8.23
N SER A 229 4.51 -31.80 9.27
CA SER A 229 4.42 -31.27 10.65
C SER A 229 5.21 -29.96 10.80
N VAL A 230 4.55 -28.93 11.29
CA VAL A 230 5.12 -27.61 11.56
C VAL A 230 5.45 -27.50 13.04
N LYS A 231 6.69 -27.15 13.37
CA LYS A 231 7.04 -26.80 14.76
C LYS A 231 6.51 -25.41 15.07
N GLU A 232 5.71 -25.31 16.13
CA GLU A 232 5.30 -23.99 16.64
C GLU A 232 6.54 -23.24 17.15
N ILE A 233 6.75 -22.05 16.61
CA ILE A 233 7.79 -21.13 17.09
C ILE A 233 7.13 -20.28 18.19
N PRO A 234 7.70 -20.22 19.41
CA PRO A 234 7.19 -19.33 20.45
C PRO A 234 7.16 -17.87 19.94
N THR A 235 6.02 -17.22 20.07
CA THR A 235 5.86 -15.85 19.59
C THR A 235 6.15 -14.83 20.71
N THR A 236 6.98 -13.83 20.42
CA THR A 236 7.23 -12.66 21.27
C THR A 236 6.29 -11.49 20.92
N VAL A 237 5.13 -11.79 20.33
CA VAL A 237 4.21 -10.80 19.73
C VAL A 237 3.82 -9.70 20.69
N LYS A 238 3.45 -10.04 21.93
CA LYS A 238 3.03 -9.02 22.93
C LYS A 238 4.14 -8.03 23.24
N ALA A 239 5.37 -8.51 23.41
CA ALA A 239 6.53 -7.66 23.70
C ALA A 239 6.88 -6.79 22.49
N ASN A 240 6.92 -7.37 21.28
CA ASN A 240 7.20 -6.65 20.05
C ASN A 240 6.13 -5.58 19.76
N LYS A 241 4.85 -5.90 19.95
CA LYS A 241 3.76 -4.94 19.80
C LYS A 241 3.91 -3.78 20.79
N ALA A 242 4.17 -4.04 22.05
CA ALA A 242 4.39 -3.00 23.05
C ALA A 242 5.57 -2.08 22.69
N ALA A 243 6.70 -2.66 22.26
CA ALA A 243 7.89 -1.93 21.84
C ALA A 243 7.61 -1.03 20.63
N VAL A 244 6.89 -1.54 19.61
CA VAL A 244 6.51 -0.78 18.41
C VAL A 244 5.60 0.39 18.77
N LEU A 245 4.55 0.16 19.58
CA LEU A 245 3.64 1.24 19.99
C LEU A 245 4.35 2.32 20.80
N SER A 246 5.27 1.94 21.68
CA SER A 246 6.11 2.88 22.43
C SER A 246 7.02 3.69 21.50
N SER A 247 7.69 3.04 20.55
CA SER A 247 8.56 3.71 19.58
C SER A 247 7.79 4.73 18.73
N ILE A 248 6.57 4.40 18.27
CA ILE A 248 5.74 5.33 17.48
C ILE A 248 5.39 6.58 18.31
N LYS A 249 5.02 6.42 19.58
CA LYS A 249 4.76 7.57 20.47
C LYS A 249 5.99 8.47 20.61
N THR A 250 7.15 7.88 20.82
CA THR A 250 8.42 8.63 20.92
C THR A 250 8.74 9.37 19.62
N ILE A 251 8.63 8.70 18.48
CA ILE A 251 8.94 9.27 17.15
C ILE A 251 8.00 10.42 16.80
N THR A 252 6.73 10.34 17.17
CA THR A 252 5.71 11.34 16.82
C THR A 252 5.51 12.42 17.88
N GLY A 253 6.07 12.22 19.08
CA GLY A 253 5.95 13.16 20.20
C GLY A 253 4.55 13.24 20.80
N THR A 254 3.69 12.21 20.61
CA THR A 254 2.34 12.19 21.15
C THR A 254 2.05 10.93 21.96
N ASN A 255 1.17 11.04 22.96
CA ASN A 255 0.84 9.96 23.90
C ASN A 255 -0.49 9.24 23.58
N THR A 256 -1.19 9.61 22.52
CA THR A 256 -2.41 8.93 22.09
C THR A 256 -2.13 7.48 21.67
N LYS A 257 -3.15 6.71 21.36
CA LYS A 257 -3.00 5.30 20.99
C LYS A 257 -2.57 5.15 19.52
N PRO A 258 -1.36 4.63 19.23
CA PRO A 258 -0.99 4.28 17.86
C PRO A 258 -1.75 3.05 17.37
N LEU A 259 -2.00 2.98 16.06
CA LEU A 259 -2.50 1.80 15.37
C LEU A 259 -1.48 1.36 14.33
N VAL A 260 -1.30 0.04 14.17
CA VAL A 260 -0.32 -0.54 13.25
C VAL A 260 -1.02 -1.54 12.33
N GLY A 261 -0.89 -1.32 11.02
CA GLY A 261 -1.52 -2.15 10.01
C GLY A 261 -0.52 -2.88 9.12
N SER A 262 -1.03 -3.80 8.35
CA SER A 262 -0.27 -4.65 7.43
C SER A 262 0.42 -3.86 6.29
N SER A 263 -0.05 -2.64 6.00
CA SER A 263 0.57 -1.72 5.04
C SER A 263 0.17 -0.26 5.31
N GLY A 264 0.88 0.72 4.72
CA GLY A 264 0.47 2.12 4.77
C GLY A 264 -0.92 2.34 4.18
N LEU A 265 -1.28 1.63 3.11
CA LEU A 265 -2.60 1.74 2.50
C LEU A 265 -3.70 1.05 3.31
N SER A 266 -3.42 -0.03 4.05
CA SER A 266 -4.41 -0.62 4.97
C SER A 266 -4.72 0.31 6.14
N ILE A 267 -3.73 1.04 6.63
CA ILE A 267 -3.92 2.11 7.64
C ILE A 267 -4.71 3.28 7.06
N GLN A 268 -4.35 3.76 5.86
CA GLN A 268 -5.09 4.85 5.21
C GLN A 268 -6.56 4.47 4.97
N TYR A 269 -6.83 3.23 4.53
CA TYR A 269 -8.19 2.73 4.37
C TYR A 269 -8.97 2.72 5.69
N ALA A 270 -8.34 2.25 6.76
CA ALA A 270 -8.96 2.26 8.10
C ALA A 270 -9.24 3.69 8.59
N ILE A 271 -8.33 4.66 8.32
CA ILE A 271 -8.55 6.07 8.62
C ILE A 271 -9.78 6.59 7.85
N MET A 272 -9.82 6.38 6.55
CA MET A 272 -10.93 6.86 5.71
C MET A 272 -12.26 6.28 6.17
N MET A 273 -12.34 4.95 6.36
CA MET A 273 -13.58 4.30 6.77
C MET A 273 -13.99 4.66 8.21
N GLY A 274 -13.03 4.83 9.12
CA GLY A 274 -13.29 5.30 10.48
C GLY A 274 -13.84 6.73 10.53
N LEU A 275 -13.35 7.60 9.65
CA LEU A 275 -13.86 8.97 9.50
C LEU A 275 -15.25 9.00 8.84
N VAL A 276 -15.50 8.14 7.86
CA VAL A 276 -16.83 7.97 7.25
C VAL A 276 -17.84 7.49 8.28
N ASP A 277 -17.52 6.45 9.04
CA ASP A 277 -18.38 5.91 10.10
C ASP A 277 -18.69 6.98 11.16
N HIS A 278 -17.66 7.71 11.63
CA HIS A 278 -17.85 8.82 12.57
C HIS A 278 -18.76 9.92 11.99
N ALA A 279 -18.57 10.27 10.73
CA ALA A 279 -19.38 11.30 10.07
C ALA A 279 -20.85 10.87 9.92
N MET A 280 -21.10 9.62 9.53
CA MET A 280 -22.45 9.08 9.40
C MET A 280 -23.18 9.01 10.74
N GLU A 281 -22.47 8.79 11.84
CA GLU A 281 -23.04 8.77 13.18
C GLU A 281 -23.35 10.19 13.70
N HIS A 282 -22.40 11.13 13.57
CA HIS A 282 -22.45 12.45 14.22
C HIS A 282 -22.95 13.59 13.33
N HIS A 283 -22.92 13.42 12.00
CA HIS A 283 -23.26 14.44 11.01
C HIS A 283 -24.21 13.87 9.94
N LYS A 284 -25.30 13.24 10.39
CA LYS A 284 -26.26 12.55 9.52
C LYS A 284 -26.74 13.43 8.36
N GLY A 285 -26.73 12.84 7.16
CA GLY A 285 -27.22 13.49 5.94
C GLY A 285 -26.26 14.48 5.29
N LYS A 286 -25.09 14.78 5.89
CA LYS A 286 -24.10 15.66 5.26
C LYS A 286 -23.16 14.88 4.33
N ALA A 287 -22.80 15.51 3.20
CA ALA A 287 -21.80 14.98 2.29
C ALA A 287 -20.41 14.99 2.93
N ILE A 288 -19.62 13.97 2.64
CA ILE A 288 -18.25 13.82 3.10
C ILE A 288 -17.32 14.12 1.92
N LYS A 289 -16.41 15.07 2.09
CA LYS A 289 -15.47 15.48 1.03
C LYS A 289 -14.05 15.09 1.44
N PHE A 290 -13.48 14.07 0.76
CA PHE A 290 -12.05 13.81 0.83
C PHE A 290 -11.32 14.75 -0.13
N VAL A 291 -10.53 15.65 0.42
CA VAL A 291 -9.71 16.62 -0.34
C VAL A 291 -8.34 16.01 -0.54
N VAL A 292 -7.95 15.72 -1.79
CA VAL A 292 -6.75 14.94 -2.12
C VAL A 292 -6.00 15.58 -3.27
N PRO A 293 -4.68 15.81 -3.17
CA PRO A 293 -3.90 16.28 -4.30
C PRO A 293 -3.93 15.27 -5.46
N PRO A 294 -4.20 15.68 -6.70
CA PRO A 294 -4.23 14.76 -7.85
C PRO A 294 -2.87 14.10 -8.12
N ASN A 295 -1.78 14.78 -7.78
CA ASN A 295 -0.41 14.32 -7.93
C ASN A 295 0.18 13.60 -6.71
N CYS A 296 -0.59 13.36 -5.65
CA CYS A 296 -0.14 12.60 -4.48
C CYS A 296 0.25 11.16 -4.86
N TYR A 297 0.72 10.40 -3.89
CA TYR A 297 0.96 8.96 -4.10
C TYR A 297 -0.25 8.30 -4.76
N GLY A 298 -0.03 7.66 -5.92
CA GLY A 298 -1.13 7.10 -6.71
C GLY A 298 -2.01 6.10 -5.95
N GLY A 299 -1.44 5.41 -4.94
CA GLY A 299 -2.23 4.55 -4.05
C GLY A 299 -3.23 5.32 -3.20
N THR A 300 -2.88 6.52 -2.74
CA THR A 300 -3.75 7.41 -1.96
C THR A 300 -4.91 7.92 -2.82
N ASN A 301 -4.60 8.44 -4.00
CA ASN A 301 -5.59 8.96 -4.92
C ASN A 301 -6.59 7.88 -5.38
N ASP A 302 -6.07 6.72 -5.80
CA ASP A 302 -6.90 5.57 -6.22
C ASP A 302 -7.80 5.07 -5.08
N GLN A 303 -7.27 4.93 -3.87
CA GLN A 303 -8.06 4.46 -2.72
C GLN A 303 -9.18 5.45 -2.35
N ALA A 304 -8.91 6.76 -2.35
CA ALA A 304 -9.93 7.77 -2.09
C ALA A 304 -11.08 7.71 -3.09
N ARG A 305 -10.77 7.58 -4.39
CA ARG A 305 -11.78 7.45 -5.44
C ARG A 305 -12.56 6.13 -5.35
N ARG A 306 -11.92 5.05 -4.94
CA ARG A 306 -12.60 3.75 -4.72
C ARG A 306 -13.57 3.80 -3.54
N VAL A 307 -13.21 4.48 -2.45
CA VAL A 307 -14.12 4.71 -1.31
C VAL A 307 -15.31 5.55 -1.76
N ALA A 308 -15.07 6.65 -2.49
CA ALA A 308 -16.14 7.49 -3.02
C ALA A 308 -17.06 6.75 -4.00
N ALA A 309 -16.51 5.86 -4.83
CA ALA A 309 -17.32 5.05 -5.75
C ALA A 309 -18.23 4.04 -5.05
N SER A 310 -17.90 3.63 -3.83
CA SER A 310 -18.65 2.60 -3.09
C SER A 310 -19.58 3.16 -2.00
N ILE A 311 -19.48 4.44 -1.64
CA ILE A 311 -20.24 5.05 -0.55
C ILE A 311 -20.88 6.35 -1.03
N ASN A 312 -22.18 6.37 -1.18
CA ASN A 312 -22.95 7.44 -1.83
C ASN A 312 -22.77 8.85 -1.22
N CYS A 313 -22.50 8.94 0.08
CA CYS A 313 -22.30 10.24 0.74
C CYS A 313 -20.85 10.75 0.67
N VAL A 314 -19.95 10.02 0.00
CA VAL A 314 -18.52 10.35 -0.09
C VAL A 314 -18.18 10.85 -1.49
N GLU A 315 -17.46 11.95 -1.55
CA GLU A 315 -16.92 12.53 -2.79
C GLU A 315 -15.44 12.87 -2.61
N VAL A 316 -14.70 12.85 -3.73
CA VAL A 316 -13.31 13.33 -3.76
C VAL A 316 -13.27 14.71 -4.40
N VAL A 317 -12.59 15.63 -3.72
CA VAL A 317 -12.31 16.99 -4.21
C VAL A 317 -10.80 17.08 -4.47
N ASP A 318 -10.43 17.45 -5.69
CA ASP A 318 -9.03 17.62 -6.05
C ASP A 318 -8.45 18.88 -5.37
N LEU A 319 -7.28 18.75 -4.76
CA LEU A 319 -6.51 19.85 -4.18
C LEU A 319 -5.38 20.25 -5.12
N PRO A 320 -5.48 21.36 -5.87
CA PRO A 320 -4.41 21.79 -6.76
C PRO A 320 -3.14 22.16 -5.95
N VAL A 321 -2.03 21.51 -6.26
CA VAL A 321 -0.72 21.75 -5.63
C VAL A 321 0.43 21.75 -6.65
N ASP A 322 0.09 21.79 -7.94
CA ASP A 322 1.04 21.75 -9.05
C ASP A 322 1.09 23.08 -9.82
N GLY A 323 2.15 23.24 -10.57
CA GLY A 323 2.38 24.46 -11.35
C GLY A 323 2.60 25.66 -10.43
N ASP A 324 1.80 26.70 -10.64
CA ASP A 324 1.82 27.92 -9.83
C ASP A 324 0.87 27.85 -8.62
N ASN A 325 0.27 26.66 -8.34
CA ASN A 325 -0.65 26.49 -7.22
C ASN A 325 0.10 26.26 -5.91
N ASP A 326 -0.13 27.13 -4.95
CA ASP A 326 0.33 26.96 -3.57
C ASP A 326 -0.68 26.12 -2.78
N MET A 327 -0.18 25.09 -2.07
CA MET A 327 -1.03 24.18 -1.30
C MET A 327 -1.91 24.90 -0.30
N VAL A 328 -1.38 25.91 0.39
CA VAL A 328 -2.11 26.61 1.47
C VAL A 328 -3.24 27.45 0.91
N GLN A 329 -2.97 28.19 -0.17
CA GLN A 329 -3.98 29.00 -0.84
C GLN A 329 -5.09 28.14 -1.46
N SER A 330 -4.70 27.07 -2.16
CA SER A 330 -5.64 26.12 -2.75
C SER A 330 -6.51 25.46 -1.68
N LEU A 331 -5.92 25.09 -0.55
CA LEU A 331 -6.67 24.50 0.57
C LEU A 331 -7.67 25.49 1.18
N ASP A 332 -7.30 26.76 1.34
CA ASP A 332 -8.23 27.77 1.87
C ASP A 332 -9.43 27.96 0.93
N ALA A 333 -9.18 28.02 -0.38
CA ALA A 333 -10.24 28.13 -1.39
C ALA A 333 -11.18 26.91 -1.38
N VAL A 334 -10.64 25.71 -1.36
CA VAL A 334 -11.41 24.45 -1.31
C VAL A 334 -12.24 24.37 -0.01
N LEU A 335 -11.65 24.70 1.14
CA LEU A 335 -12.37 24.68 2.42
C LEU A 335 -13.49 25.71 2.50
N LYS A 336 -13.34 26.88 1.87
CA LYS A 336 -14.43 27.86 1.74
C LYS A 336 -15.59 27.29 0.91
N GLN A 337 -15.28 26.64 -0.20
CA GLN A 337 -16.29 26.01 -1.06
C GLN A 337 -17.04 24.89 -0.33
N ILE A 338 -16.32 24.01 0.38
CA ILE A 338 -16.91 22.90 1.15
C ILE A 338 -17.80 23.44 2.28
N ALA A 339 -17.38 24.51 2.96
CA ALA A 339 -18.17 25.16 3.99
C ALA A 339 -19.50 25.70 3.44
N GLN A 340 -19.50 26.33 2.26
CA GLN A 340 -20.73 26.79 1.60
C GLN A 340 -21.71 25.65 1.27
N GLN A 341 -21.19 24.43 1.03
CA GLN A 341 -21.98 23.22 0.78
C GLN A 341 -22.46 22.55 2.06
N ASP A 342 -22.12 23.05 3.23
CA ASP A 342 -22.37 22.42 4.54
C ASP A 342 -21.88 20.95 4.60
N ALA A 343 -20.76 20.66 3.97
CA ALA A 343 -20.16 19.34 3.90
C ALA A 343 -18.99 19.16 4.89
N ILE A 344 -18.56 17.92 5.08
CA ILE A 344 -17.52 17.52 6.03
C ILE A 344 -16.18 17.43 5.30
N PRO A 345 -15.18 18.26 5.63
CA PRO A 345 -13.87 18.25 4.98
C PRO A 345 -12.86 17.32 5.66
N TYR A 346 -12.38 16.31 4.94
CA TYR A 346 -11.25 15.44 5.32
C TYR A 346 -10.12 15.64 4.32
N ILE A 347 -8.99 16.20 4.75
CA ILE A 347 -7.87 16.52 3.89
C ILE A 347 -6.80 15.44 4.01
N ILE A 348 -6.38 14.82 2.92
CA ILE A 348 -5.24 13.91 2.86
C ILE A 348 -4.12 14.60 2.10
N ALA A 349 -3.01 14.90 2.76
CA ALA A 349 -1.87 15.56 2.15
C ALA A 349 -0.54 14.92 2.58
N GLU A 350 0.44 15.02 1.70
CA GLU A 350 1.82 14.55 1.92
C GLU A 350 2.72 15.73 2.24
N ILE A 351 3.50 15.64 3.30
CA ILE A 351 4.51 16.64 3.65
C ILE A 351 5.83 15.95 4.03
N PRO A 352 6.90 16.11 3.23
CA PRO A 352 6.98 16.81 1.93
C PRO A 352 6.12 16.17 0.85
N THR A 353 5.72 16.98 -0.17
CA THR A 353 4.83 16.55 -1.25
C THR A 353 5.47 15.49 -2.15
N ASN A 354 4.65 14.70 -2.80
CA ASN A 354 5.03 13.77 -3.85
C ASN A 354 4.45 14.27 -5.19
N PRO A 355 5.19 14.38 -6.30
CA PRO A 355 6.58 13.95 -6.46
C PRO A 355 7.65 15.03 -6.24
N ARG A 356 7.28 16.28 -5.98
CA ARG A 356 8.20 17.44 -6.02
C ARG A 356 9.00 17.65 -4.73
N VAL A 357 8.66 16.94 -3.65
CA VAL A 357 9.39 17.04 -2.35
C VAL A 357 9.36 18.46 -1.77
N GLU A 358 8.23 19.14 -1.92
CA GLU A 358 8.01 20.50 -1.40
C GLU A 358 7.41 20.46 0.01
N VAL A 359 7.75 21.45 0.82
CA VAL A 359 7.17 21.66 2.15
C VAL A 359 6.42 22.98 2.13
N PRO A 360 5.10 22.98 2.39
CA PRO A 360 4.31 24.20 2.44
C PRO A 360 4.68 25.06 3.66
N ASP A 361 4.27 26.32 3.66
CA ASP A 361 4.31 27.15 4.88
C ASP A 361 3.41 26.55 5.95
N LEU A 362 4.02 25.95 6.98
CA LEU A 362 3.32 25.17 8.00
C LEU A 362 2.50 26.06 8.96
N ASP A 363 2.95 27.28 9.22
CA ASP A 363 2.23 28.22 10.08
C ASP A 363 0.97 28.72 9.38
N MET A 364 1.09 29.06 8.11
CA MET A 364 -0.05 29.42 7.27
C MET A 364 -1.01 28.24 7.06
N LEU A 365 -0.50 27.03 6.87
CA LEU A 365 -1.30 25.81 6.80
C LEU A 365 -2.13 25.63 8.06
N THR A 366 -1.51 25.74 9.22
CA THR A 366 -2.19 25.64 10.52
C THR A 366 -3.26 26.73 10.70
N LYS A 367 -2.97 27.95 10.27
CA LYS A 367 -3.91 29.06 10.27
C LYS A 367 -5.13 28.77 9.40
N VAL A 368 -4.92 28.28 8.18
CA VAL A 368 -6.02 27.92 7.28
C VAL A 368 -6.88 26.78 7.86
N LEU A 369 -6.26 25.74 8.41
CA LEU A 369 -6.95 24.61 9.02
C LEU A 369 -7.74 25.00 10.29
N SER A 370 -7.27 25.97 11.07
CA SER A 370 -7.93 26.44 12.30
C SER A 370 -8.97 27.54 12.07
N THR A 371 -9.01 28.13 10.87
CA THR A 371 -9.96 29.20 10.53
C THR A 371 -11.40 28.70 10.60
N SER A 372 -12.21 29.36 11.43
CA SER A 372 -13.66 29.11 11.50
C SER A 372 -14.35 29.65 10.26
N ARG A 373 -15.15 28.81 9.59
CA ARG A 373 -15.91 29.16 8.39
C ARG A 373 -17.41 29.07 8.67
N LYS A 374 -18.21 29.72 7.84
CA LYS A 374 -19.68 29.68 7.92
C LYS A 374 -20.23 28.97 6.69
N THR A 375 -21.33 28.26 6.87
CA THR A 375 -22.14 27.68 5.79
C THR A 375 -22.88 28.78 5.02
N SER A 376 -23.52 28.42 3.91
CA SER A 376 -24.39 29.34 3.18
C SER A 376 -25.58 29.86 4.02
N SER A 377 -26.02 29.07 5.03
CA SER A 377 -27.07 29.50 5.99
C SER A 377 -26.55 30.40 7.11
N GLY A 378 -25.23 30.66 7.15
CA GLY A 378 -24.61 31.47 8.21
C GLY A 378 -24.22 30.71 9.47
N GLU A 379 -24.50 29.41 9.55
CA GLU A 379 -24.11 28.56 10.66
C GLU A 379 -22.61 28.26 10.65
N LYS A 380 -22.08 27.78 11.77
CA LYS A 380 -20.69 27.39 11.87
C LYS A 380 -20.46 26.09 11.07
N ALA A 381 -19.60 26.15 10.06
CA ALA A 381 -19.21 24.98 9.28
C ALA A 381 -18.38 23.99 10.11
N ILE A 382 -18.39 22.73 9.70
CA ILE A 382 -17.63 21.66 10.34
C ILE A 382 -16.13 21.91 10.14
N ALA A 383 -15.37 21.83 11.24
CA ALA A 383 -13.92 22.01 11.20
C ALA A 383 -13.24 20.85 10.47
N PRO A 384 -12.22 21.12 9.64
CA PRO A 384 -11.52 20.08 8.89
C PRO A 384 -10.75 19.12 9.80
N VAL A 385 -10.55 17.89 9.30
CA VAL A 385 -9.59 16.91 9.83
C VAL A 385 -8.45 16.79 8.85
N PHE A 386 -7.23 16.98 9.31
CA PHE A 386 -6.03 16.88 8.50
C PHE A 386 -5.38 15.50 8.67
N ILE A 387 -5.30 14.75 7.59
CA ILE A 387 -4.70 13.42 7.50
C ILE A 387 -3.35 13.57 6.81
N LEU A 388 -2.29 13.50 7.59
CA LEU A 388 -0.92 13.73 7.13
C LEU A 388 -0.23 12.43 6.77
N ASP A 389 0.11 12.26 5.48
CA ASP A 389 1.12 11.27 5.09
C ASP A 389 2.52 11.85 5.30
N GLN A 390 3.20 11.37 6.32
CA GLN A 390 4.58 11.77 6.64
C GLN A 390 5.63 10.73 6.21
N THR A 391 5.30 9.88 5.23
CA THR A 391 6.18 8.76 4.81
C THR A 391 7.58 9.22 4.38
N PHE A 392 7.73 10.42 3.81
CA PHE A 392 9.02 10.94 3.39
C PHE A 392 9.90 11.43 4.55
N CYS A 393 9.27 11.93 5.62
CA CYS A 393 9.97 12.45 6.79
C CYS A 393 9.25 12.02 8.08
N PRO A 394 9.22 10.70 8.40
CA PRO A 394 8.51 10.20 9.57
C PRO A 394 9.16 10.62 10.90
N ASN A 395 10.34 11.25 10.85
CA ASN A 395 11.07 11.81 11.98
C ASN A 395 10.60 13.22 12.39
N VAL A 396 9.76 13.89 11.59
CA VAL A 396 9.28 15.23 11.91
C VAL A 396 8.11 15.16 12.89
N HIS A 397 8.18 15.96 13.96
CA HIS A 397 7.14 16.04 14.97
C HIS A 397 6.05 17.03 14.57
N PHE A 398 5.05 16.59 13.80
CA PHE A 398 3.95 17.46 13.35
C PHE A 398 2.83 17.61 14.37
N ILE A 399 2.54 16.55 15.15
CA ILE A 399 1.29 16.39 15.90
C ILE A 399 1.48 16.27 17.42
N GLY A 400 2.74 16.27 17.88
CA GLY A 400 3.08 16.29 19.30
C GLY A 400 2.57 17.55 20.02
N GLU A 401 2.64 17.57 21.34
CA GLU A 401 2.26 18.75 22.12
C GLU A 401 3.19 19.93 21.77
N GLY A 402 2.61 21.08 21.46
CA GLY A 402 3.35 22.26 20.99
C GLY A 402 3.83 22.19 19.54
N ALA A 403 3.66 21.06 18.85
CA ALA A 403 3.99 20.95 17.42
C ALA A 403 2.99 21.70 16.54
N VAL A 404 3.39 21.98 15.29
CA VAL A 404 2.66 22.84 14.35
C VAL A 404 1.19 22.46 14.15
N LEU A 405 0.86 21.17 14.10
CA LEU A 405 -0.53 20.69 13.94
C LEU A 405 -1.24 20.35 15.27
N SER A 406 -0.65 20.67 16.43
CA SER A 406 -1.25 20.35 17.74
C SER A 406 -2.57 21.07 17.98
N SER A 407 -2.78 22.24 17.35
CA SER A 407 -3.95 23.09 17.50
C SER A 407 -5.16 22.70 16.63
N VAL A 408 -4.99 21.79 15.66
CA VAL A 408 -6.04 21.33 14.74
C VAL A 408 -6.35 19.84 14.95
N LYS A 409 -7.46 19.32 14.41
CA LYS A 409 -7.71 17.86 14.40
C LYS A 409 -6.80 17.22 13.37
N ALA A 410 -5.81 16.44 13.81
CA ALA A 410 -4.83 15.82 12.92
C ALA A 410 -4.60 14.34 13.23
N ILE A 411 -4.42 13.57 12.16
CA ILE A 411 -4.03 12.16 12.17
C ILE A 411 -2.81 12.05 11.27
N ALA A 412 -1.67 11.63 11.81
CA ALA A 412 -0.48 11.33 11.00
C ALA A 412 -0.40 9.83 10.73
N TYR A 413 0.02 9.47 9.52
CA TYR A 413 0.34 8.09 9.18
C TYR A 413 1.61 8.01 8.37
N ALA A 414 2.24 6.85 8.40
CA ALA A 414 3.43 6.57 7.61
C ALA A 414 3.43 5.13 7.09
N SER A 415 3.95 4.95 5.88
CA SER A 415 4.24 3.62 5.34
C SER A 415 5.41 3.00 6.09
N GLY A 416 5.16 1.86 6.75
CA GLY A 416 6.18 1.08 7.43
C GLY A 416 7.17 0.40 6.49
N SER A 417 6.87 0.30 5.20
CA SER A 417 7.76 -0.33 4.21
C SER A 417 8.97 0.50 3.79
N LYS A 418 9.15 1.68 4.37
CA LYS A 418 10.29 2.58 4.12
C LYS A 418 11.20 2.59 5.36
N PHE A 419 11.42 3.78 5.91
CA PHE A 419 12.26 3.98 7.09
C PHE A 419 11.86 3.15 8.32
N PRO A 420 10.57 2.99 8.69
CA PRO A 420 10.22 2.28 9.92
C PRO A 420 10.70 0.82 9.97
N SER A 421 10.63 0.07 8.86
CA SER A 421 11.10 -1.32 8.78
C SER A 421 12.48 -1.47 8.17
N ALA A 422 13.21 -0.38 7.87
CA ALA A 422 14.42 -0.41 7.06
C ALA A 422 14.22 -1.10 5.68
N GLY A 423 13.01 -1.04 5.12
CA GLY A 423 12.68 -1.72 3.87
C GLY A 423 12.48 -3.23 3.98
N GLN A 424 12.44 -3.79 5.18
CA GLN A 424 12.41 -5.25 5.41
C GLN A 424 11.01 -5.86 5.33
N CYS A 425 9.94 -5.08 5.55
CA CYS A 425 8.57 -5.57 5.41
C CYS A 425 7.61 -4.48 4.96
N THR A 426 6.42 -4.88 4.49
CA THR A 426 5.28 -3.97 4.43
C THR A 426 4.74 -3.78 5.84
N ALA A 427 4.35 -2.57 6.16
CA ALA A 427 3.58 -2.23 7.35
C ALA A 427 3.09 -0.79 7.19
N GLY A 428 2.27 -0.32 8.11
CA GLY A 428 1.90 1.07 8.25
C GLY A 428 1.52 1.37 9.68
N TYR A 429 1.61 2.61 10.06
CA TYR A 429 1.05 3.04 11.35
C TYR A 429 0.35 4.38 11.20
N CYS A 430 -0.60 4.64 12.10
CA CYS A 430 -1.15 5.96 12.30
C CYS A 430 -1.26 6.28 13.79
N ILE A 431 -1.32 7.58 14.06
CA ILE A 431 -1.52 8.11 15.39
C ILE A 431 -2.17 9.48 15.27
N ALA A 432 -3.15 9.77 16.11
CA ALA A 432 -3.81 11.06 16.15
C ALA A 432 -3.15 11.98 17.17
N ASN A 433 -3.28 13.29 16.99
CA ASN A 433 -3.02 14.22 18.08
C ASN A 433 -4.19 14.22 19.09
N LYS A 434 -4.05 14.92 20.22
CA LYS A 434 -5.07 14.98 21.27
C LYS A 434 -6.45 15.39 20.75
N LYS A 435 -6.53 16.32 19.77
CA LYS A 435 -7.81 16.77 19.17
C LYS A 435 -8.38 15.77 18.16
N GLY A 436 -7.54 14.99 17.50
CA GLY A 436 -7.93 13.95 16.55
C GLY A 436 -8.21 12.61 17.20
N ASP A 437 -7.89 12.41 18.48
CA ASP A 437 -8.01 11.13 19.17
C ASP A 437 -9.45 10.60 19.24
N VAL A 438 -10.44 11.48 19.12
CA VAL A 438 -11.87 11.12 19.03
C VAL A 438 -12.19 10.16 17.88
N PHE A 439 -11.34 10.11 16.86
CA PHE A 439 -11.50 9.21 15.71
C PHE A 439 -10.81 7.85 15.88
N THR A 440 -9.88 7.72 16.84
CA THR A 440 -9.01 6.55 16.99
C THR A 440 -9.79 5.26 17.21
N SER A 441 -10.88 5.29 17.97
CA SER A 441 -11.71 4.11 18.23
C SER A 441 -12.38 3.59 16.96
N LYS A 442 -12.92 4.49 16.11
CA LYS A 442 -13.55 4.12 14.84
C LYS A 442 -12.50 3.60 13.84
N ILE A 443 -11.34 4.24 13.77
CA ILE A 443 -10.21 3.76 12.92
C ILE A 443 -9.78 2.37 13.35
N ALA A 444 -9.65 2.11 14.66
CA ALA A 444 -9.30 0.80 15.20
C ALA A 444 -10.36 -0.26 14.84
N LEU A 445 -11.64 0.10 14.93
CA LEU A 445 -12.76 -0.77 14.54
C LEU A 445 -12.66 -1.20 13.08
N HIS A 446 -12.41 -0.25 12.16
CA HIS A 446 -12.29 -0.58 10.73
C HIS A 446 -11.00 -1.33 10.39
N LEU A 447 -9.91 -1.10 11.12
CA LEU A 447 -8.70 -1.91 11.00
C LEU A 447 -8.95 -3.36 11.43
N GLU A 448 -9.69 -3.56 12.54
CA GLU A 448 -10.09 -4.87 13.05
C GLU A 448 -11.10 -5.57 12.14
N LEU A 449 -12.12 -4.85 11.65
CA LEU A 449 -13.13 -5.35 10.72
C LEU A 449 -12.49 -5.89 9.44
N CYS A 450 -11.50 -5.19 8.91
CA CYS A 450 -10.73 -5.62 7.75
C CYS A 450 -9.65 -6.67 8.07
N ASP A 451 -9.48 -7.07 9.34
CA ASP A 451 -8.41 -7.98 9.80
C ASP A 451 -7.04 -7.58 9.21
N ASN A 452 -6.76 -6.28 9.25
CA ASN A 452 -5.57 -5.66 8.63
C ASN A 452 -4.54 -5.18 9.66
N GLU A 453 -4.63 -5.61 10.92
CA GLU A 453 -3.56 -5.37 11.89
C GLU A 453 -2.25 -5.99 11.40
N ALA A 454 -1.11 -5.41 11.77
CA ALA A 454 0.19 -5.97 11.42
C ALA A 454 0.35 -7.39 11.97
N THR A 455 0.96 -8.27 11.17
CA THR A 455 1.25 -9.65 11.55
C THR A 455 2.39 -9.74 12.56
N ASP A 456 2.54 -10.88 13.18
CA ASP A 456 3.61 -11.17 14.16
C ASP A 456 5.00 -10.85 13.59
N LEU A 457 5.26 -11.29 12.36
CA LEU A 457 6.51 -11.03 11.65
C LEU A 457 6.74 -9.52 11.40
N GLN A 458 5.68 -8.79 11.08
CA GLN A 458 5.78 -7.34 10.86
C GLN A 458 6.08 -6.61 12.17
N TYR A 459 5.44 -7.01 13.27
CA TYR A 459 5.76 -6.48 14.60
C TYR A 459 7.20 -6.78 15.03
N GLU A 460 7.71 -7.98 14.76
CA GLU A 460 9.10 -8.34 15.04
C GLU A 460 10.09 -7.44 14.28
N ILE A 461 9.87 -7.29 12.98
CA ILE A 461 10.72 -6.44 12.12
C ILE A 461 10.65 -4.98 12.55
N LEU A 462 9.46 -4.45 12.82
CA LEU A 462 9.29 -3.07 13.28
C LEU A 462 9.94 -2.84 14.66
N ALA A 463 9.77 -3.75 15.61
CA ALA A 463 10.40 -3.65 16.93
C ALA A 463 11.94 -3.59 16.83
N LYS A 464 12.52 -4.33 15.89
CA LYS A 464 13.96 -4.33 15.61
C LYS A 464 14.44 -3.02 14.98
N HIS A 465 13.68 -2.42 14.06
CA HIS A 465 14.16 -1.35 13.19
C HIS A 465 13.69 0.06 13.55
N LEU A 466 12.54 0.21 14.21
CA LEU A 466 12.06 1.54 14.62
C LEU A 466 13.03 2.31 15.53
N PRO A 467 13.71 1.68 16.51
CA PRO A 467 14.63 2.42 17.38
C PRO A 467 15.79 3.12 16.65
N SER A 468 16.26 2.56 15.52
CA SER A 468 17.35 3.16 14.72
C SER A 468 16.84 4.02 13.55
N MET A 469 15.53 4.25 13.44
CA MET A 469 14.94 4.91 12.27
C MET A 469 15.51 6.31 12.03
N ASN A 470 15.56 7.16 13.06
CA ASN A 470 16.02 8.53 12.92
C ASN A 470 17.49 8.60 12.49
N GLN A 471 18.34 7.71 13.03
CA GLN A 471 19.75 7.64 12.62
C GLN A 471 19.87 7.26 11.14
N ARG A 472 19.12 6.26 10.67
CA ARG A 472 19.13 5.86 9.26
C ARG A 472 18.57 6.93 8.33
N ILE A 473 17.61 7.74 8.78
CA ILE A 473 17.12 8.90 8.04
C ILE A 473 18.22 9.93 7.84
N ILE A 474 18.96 10.27 8.90
CA ILE A 474 20.06 11.23 8.85
C ILE A 474 21.15 10.76 7.88
N GLU A 475 21.55 9.49 7.95
CA GLU A 475 22.56 8.91 7.08
C GLU A 475 22.10 8.88 5.60
N ALA A 476 20.86 8.45 5.34
CA ALA A 476 20.31 8.46 4.00
C ALA A 476 20.18 9.87 3.42
N TYR A 477 19.76 10.85 4.24
CA TYR A 477 19.69 12.25 3.83
C TYR A 477 21.08 12.80 3.49
N LYS A 478 22.12 12.50 4.28
CA LYS A 478 23.49 12.92 4.01
C LYS A 478 23.94 12.44 2.63
N ASN A 479 23.78 11.17 2.34
CA ASN A 479 24.10 10.60 1.04
C ASN A 479 23.27 11.25 -0.09
N THR A 480 21.98 11.47 0.15
CA THR A 480 21.09 12.10 -0.84
C THR A 480 21.52 13.53 -1.13
N ARG A 481 21.82 14.34 -0.12
CA ARG A 481 22.27 15.72 -0.27
C ARG A 481 23.59 15.81 -1.02
N GLU A 482 24.52 14.92 -0.71
CA GLU A 482 25.81 14.85 -1.37
C GLU A 482 25.65 14.47 -2.85
N PHE A 483 24.77 13.50 -3.16
CA PHE A 483 24.49 13.12 -4.54
C PHE A 483 23.79 14.23 -5.32
N VAL A 484 22.81 14.91 -4.73
CA VAL A 484 22.16 16.09 -5.31
C VAL A 484 23.19 17.17 -5.64
N SER A 485 24.06 17.51 -4.68
CA SER A 485 25.09 18.54 -4.91
C SER A 485 26.12 18.14 -5.99
N PHE A 486 26.42 16.85 -6.11
CA PHE A 486 27.21 16.33 -7.21
C PHE A 486 26.52 16.50 -8.56
N ILE A 487 25.22 16.15 -8.65
CA ILE A 487 24.43 16.27 -9.88
C ILE A 487 24.32 17.74 -10.31
N GLU A 488 24.05 18.66 -9.37
CA GLU A 488 24.01 20.11 -9.64
C GLU A 488 25.31 20.62 -10.28
N LYS A 489 26.46 20.06 -9.85
CA LYS A 489 27.77 20.42 -10.38
C LYS A 489 28.04 19.85 -11.78
N VAL A 490 27.68 18.58 -12.03
CA VAL A 490 28.03 17.90 -13.29
C VAL A 490 26.96 18.03 -14.37
N LEU A 491 25.74 18.39 -14.01
CA LEU A 491 24.61 18.60 -14.92
C LEU A 491 23.77 19.81 -14.50
N PRO A 492 24.32 21.05 -14.55
CA PRO A 492 23.66 22.25 -14.04
C PRO A 492 22.37 22.62 -14.78
N GLN A 493 22.12 22.05 -15.96
CA GLN A 493 20.89 22.28 -16.73
C GLN A 493 19.71 21.43 -16.23
N ALA A 494 19.94 20.41 -15.40
CA ALA A 494 18.87 19.61 -14.82
C ALA A 494 18.19 20.39 -13.68
N LYS A 495 16.86 20.27 -13.60
CA LYS A 495 16.11 20.78 -12.44
C LYS A 495 15.97 19.67 -11.41
N ILE A 496 16.37 19.97 -10.17
CA ILE A 496 16.26 19.03 -9.06
C ILE A 496 15.23 19.55 -8.07
N ASN A 497 14.21 18.73 -7.79
CA ASN A 497 13.24 19.02 -6.74
C ASN A 497 13.68 18.27 -5.48
N PHE A 498 14.16 19.01 -4.50
CA PHE A 498 14.63 18.52 -3.21
C PHE A 498 14.53 19.62 -2.15
N VAL A 499 14.47 19.24 -0.88
CA VAL A 499 14.38 20.20 0.23
C VAL A 499 15.63 21.11 0.32
N SER A 500 15.42 22.35 0.72
CA SER A 500 16.53 23.28 1.01
C SER A 500 17.31 22.87 2.26
N LYS A 501 18.51 23.42 2.45
CA LYS A 501 19.29 23.22 3.69
C LYS A 501 18.55 23.81 4.91
N ALA A 502 17.83 24.91 4.74
CA ALA A 502 17.06 25.53 5.81
C ALA A 502 15.89 24.61 6.25
N LEU A 503 15.18 23.96 5.33
CA LEU A 503 14.16 22.97 5.66
C LEU A 503 14.76 21.74 6.34
N ALA A 504 15.94 21.31 5.92
CA ALA A 504 16.63 20.19 6.56
C ALA A 504 17.01 20.46 8.02
N THR A 505 17.37 21.70 8.38
CA THR A 505 17.60 22.08 9.79
C THR A 505 16.33 22.06 10.64
N GLN A 506 15.16 22.12 10.01
CA GLN A 506 13.86 21.95 10.65
C GLN A 506 13.42 20.47 10.75
N GLY A 507 14.27 19.53 10.33
CA GLY A 507 14.01 18.09 10.39
C GLY A 507 13.47 17.47 9.09
N PHE A 508 13.23 18.25 8.02
CA PHE A 508 12.82 17.72 6.72
C PHE A 508 14.00 17.09 5.99
N THR A 509 14.24 15.82 6.24
CA THR A 509 15.40 15.06 5.75
C THR A 509 15.02 13.86 4.89
N PRO A 510 14.30 14.07 3.76
CA PRO A 510 13.92 12.98 2.86
C PRO A 510 15.15 12.35 2.19
N SER A 511 15.06 11.06 1.87
CA SER A 511 16.08 10.35 1.09
C SER A 511 15.70 10.19 -0.39
N VAL A 512 14.80 11.01 -0.87
CA VAL A 512 14.27 10.97 -2.22
C VAL A 512 14.27 12.36 -2.84
N PHE A 513 14.61 12.44 -4.12
CA PHE A 513 14.50 13.67 -4.93
C PHE A 513 13.97 13.33 -6.33
N SER A 514 13.47 14.34 -7.01
CA SER A 514 13.07 14.23 -8.40
C SER A 514 14.04 15.00 -9.28
N LEU A 515 14.44 14.37 -10.38
CA LEU A 515 15.41 14.87 -11.36
C LEU A 515 14.73 15.08 -12.69
N ASP A 516 14.56 16.34 -13.07
CA ASP A 516 14.03 16.74 -14.37
C ASP A 516 15.21 16.99 -15.31
N LEU A 517 15.44 16.03 -16.22
CA LEU A 517 16.56 16.04 -17.15
C LEU A 517 16.33 17.08 -18.28
N PRO A 518 17.40 17.64 -18.85
CA PRO A 518 17.29 18.60 -19.94
C PRO A 518 16.59 18.01 -21.17
N THR A 519 15.94 18.85 -21.95
CA THR A 519 15.17 18.46 -23.12
C THR A 519 15.79 18.99 -24.41
N LYS A 520 15.58 18.28 -25.53
CA LYS A 520 15.89 18.71 -26.90
C LYS A 520 14.67 18.47 -27.80
N GLY A 521 14.45 19.35 -28.77
CA GLY A 521 13.36 19.24 -29.75
C GLY A 521 12.60 20.55 -29.95
N ASN A 522 11.97 20.67 -31.09
CA ASN A 522 11.23 21.86 -31.51
C ASN A 522 9.79 21.83 -30.99
N THR A 523 9.20 20.64 -30.88
CA THR A 523 7.83 20.43 -30.43
C THR A 523 7.80 19.91 -28.98
N ALA A 524 6.67 20.04 -28.30
CA ALA A 524 6.46 19.49 -26.97
C ALA A 524 6.65 17.95 -26.97
N GLN A 525 6.13 17.28 -28.00
CA GLN A 525 6.24 15.83 -28.15
C GLN A 525 7.69 15.35 -28.33
N GLU A 526 8.49 16.06 -29.14
CA GLU A 526 9.92 15.76 -29.33
C GLU A 526 10.67 15.92 -28.03
N ARG A 527 10.44 17.01 -27.30
CA ARG A 527 11.09 17.27 -26.00
C ARG A 527 10.76 16.19 -24.99
N GLU A 528 9.49 15.79 -24.91
CA GLU A 528 9.07 14.73 -24.01
C GLU A 528 9.68 13.37 -24.38
N THR A 529 9.65 12.99 -25.66
CA THR A 529 10.25 11.75 -26.15
C THR A 529 11.74 11.69 -25.82
N TYR A 530 12.46 12.81 -26.04
CA TYR A 530 13.86 12.91 -25.70
C TYR A 530 14.12 12.74 -24.20
N LYS A 531 13.34 13.41 -23.34
CA LYS A 531 13.44 13.33 -21.89
C LYS A 531 13.17 11.89 -21.39
N ARG A 532 12.13 11.23 -21.91
CA ARG A 532 11.84 9.81 -21.59
C ARG A 532 13.01 8.90 -21.96
N GLY A 533 13.59 9.11 -23.13
CA GLY A 533 14.79 8.37 -23.57
C GLY A 533 15.97 8.53 -22.59
N LEU A 534 16.22 9.76 -22.13
CA LEU A 534 17.27 10.05 -21.15
C LEU A 534 16.98 9.41 -19.78
N ASN A 535 15.74 9.50 -19.30
CA ASN A 535 15.33 8.85 -18.05
C ASN A 535 15.57 7.34 -18.10
N HIS A 536 15.14 6.67 -19.16
CA HIS A 536 15.36 5.24 -19.35
C HIS A 536 16.85 4.90 -19.45
N LYS A 537 17.66 5.73 -20.14
CA LYS A 537 19.11 5.55 -20.26
C LYS A 537 19.78 5.64 -18.89
N LEU A 538 19.42 6.65 -18.08
CA LEU A 538 19.94 6.79 -16.71
C LEU A 538 19.60 5.58 -15.85
N ILE A 539 18.30 5.20 -15.81
CA ILE A 539 17.85 4.07 -15.02
C ILE A 539 18.55 2.78 -15.43
N LYS A 540 18.62 2.51 -16.76
CA LYS A 540 19.30 1.34 -17.29
C LYS A 540 20.79 1.32 -16.88
N ALA A 541 21.51 2.44 -16.99
CA ALA A 541 22.89 2.53 -16.56
C ALA A 541 23.05 2.15 -15.07
N MET A 542 22.22 2.73 -14.19
CA MET A 542 22.28 2.47 -12.75
C MET A 542 21.98 1.01 -12.40
N ILE A 543 20.93 0.40 -12.96
CA ILE A 543 20.54 -0.97 -12.60
C ILE A 543 21.41 -2.05 -13.25
N THR A 544 22.10 -1.74 -14.36
CA THR A 544 22.95 -2.72 -15.06
C THR A 544 24.43 -2.63 -14.66
N GLN A 545 24.95 -1.44 -14.37
CA GLN A 545 26.35 -1.27 -14.00
C GLN A 545 26.59 -1.49 -12.50
N ILE A 546 25.58 -1.17 -11.65
CA ILE A 546 25.69 -1.35 -10.19
C ILE A 546 24.49 -2.11 -9.62
N PRO A 547 24.18 -3.34 -10.11
CA PRO A 547 22.97 -4.10 -9.71
C PRO A 547 22.95 -4.49 -8.23
N GLN A 548 24.12 -4.53 -7.58
CA GLN A 548 24.20 -4.79 -6.14
C GLN A 548 23.77 -3.58 -5.30
N GLN A 549 23.90 -2.37 -5.85
CA GLN A 549 23.65 -1.10 -5.17
C GLN A 549 22.35 -0.42 -5.61
N SER A 550 21.84 -0.75 -6.80
CA SER A 550 20.67 -0.10 -7.41
C SER A 550 19.64 -1.09 -7.89
N LYS A 551 18.41 -0.62 -8.03
CA LYS A 551 17.29 -1.36 -8.63
C LYS A 551 16.28 -0.40 -9.26
N TYR A 552 15.51 -0.92 -10.21
CA TYR A 552 14.27 -0.29 -10.62
C TYR A 552 13.20 -0.56 -9.55
N CYS A 553 12.64 0.47 -8.99
CA CYS A 553 11.64 0.33 -7.95
C CYS A 553 10.76 1.58 -7.85
N VAL A 554 9.47 1.41 -8.00
CA VAL A 554 8.46 2.48 -7.84
C VAL A 554 8.22 2.87 -6.38
N SER A 555 8.71 2.05 -5.44
CA SER A 555 8.68 2.32 -4.01
C SER A 555 10.12 2.45 -3.52
N TYR A 556 10.54 3.64 -3.12
CA TYR A 556 11.89 3.80 -2.58
C TYR A 556 12.06 2.95 -1.33
N GLY A 557 13.06 2.07 -1.38
CA GLY A 557 13.43 1.19 -0.29
C GLY A 557 14.69 1.71 0.41
N GLN A 558 14.94 1.15 1.58
CA GLN A 558 16.12 1.49 2.37
C GLN A 558 17.29 0.52 2.12
N LEU A 559 17.07 -0.49 1.27
CA LEU A 559 18.03 -1.57 1.02
C LEU A 559 19.03 -1.25 -0.10
N LYS A 560 18.57 -0.53 -1.13
CA LYS A 560 19.36 -0.15 -2.31
C LYS A 560 18.92 1.21 -2.82
N GLY A 561 19.74 1.86 -3.63
CA GLY A 561 19.32 3.00 -4.44
C GLY A 561 18.17 2.60 -5.38
N CYS A 562 17.12 3.39 -5.42
CA CYS A 562 15.96 3.13 -6.28
C CYS A 562 15.89 4.20 -7.36
N TYR A 563 15.74 3.76 -8.61
CA TYR A 563 15.64 4.61 -9.78
C TYR A 563 14.39 4.24 -10.57
N TRP A 564 13.53 5.21 -10.85
CA TRP A 564 12.32 5.00 -11.65
C TRP A 564 11.84 6.29 -12.29
N THR A 565 10.86 6.18 -13.17
CA THR A 565 10.25 7.33 -13.83
C THR A 565 8.81 7.48 -13.40
N ILE A 566 8.36 8.72 -13.30
CA ILE A 566 6.97 9.07 -13.06
C ILE A 566 6.62 10.30 -13.88
N PRO A 567 5.35 10.52 -14.21
CA PRO A 567 4.85 11.82 -14.58
C PRO A 567 5.07 12.81 -13.43
N ALA A 568 5.39 14.06 -13.72
CA ALA A 568 5.62 15.09 -12.70
C ALA A 568 4.37 15.32 -11.83
N THR A 569 3.21 15.09 -12.39
CA THR A 569 1.89 15.34 -11.82
C THR A 569 1.21 14.09 -11.28
N SER A 570 1.80 12.89 -11.47
CA SER A 570 1.22 11.66 -10.96
C SER A 570 2.29 10.67 -10.48
N THR A 571 1.86 9.69 -9.69
CA THR A 571 2.71 8.60 -9.23
C THR A 571 2.04 7.26 -9.54
N GLN A 572 2.84 6.30 -10.01
CA GLN A 572 2.41 4.92 -10.32
C GLN A 572 1.33 4.79 -11.42
N GLY A 573 1.17 5.77 -12.29
CA GLY A 573 0.28 5.69 -13.45
C GLY A 573 -1.21 5.53 -13.12
N THR A 574 -1.63 5.90 -11.90
CA THR A 574 -3.03 5.78 -11.47
C THR A 574 -3.88 6.99 -11.80
N THR A 575 -3.27 8.09 -12.17
CA THR A 575 -3.96 9.27 -12.67
C THR A 575 -4.09 9.21 -14.19
N LYS A 576 -5.21 9.68 -14.73
CA LYS A 576 -5.49 9.73 -16.17
C LYS A 576 -4.77 10.87 -16.88
N GLU A 577 -3.83 11.53 -16.21
CA GLU A 577 -3.06 12.60 -16.83
C GLU A 577 -2.20 12.04 -17.96
N ASN A 578 -2.27 12.69 -19.10
CA ASN A 578 -1.30 12.46 -20.15
C ASN A 578 0.08 12.64 -19.53
N ASP A 579 0.98 11.72 -19.78
CA ASP A 579 2.37 11.70 -19.32
C ASP A 579 3.14 12.96 -19.74
N LYS A 580 2.78 14.09 -19.16
CA LYS A 580 3.49 15.35 -19.30
C LYS A 580 4.59 15.42 -18.25
N ASP A 581 5.64 16.15 -18.51
CA ASP A 581 6.73 16.40 -17.55
C ASP A 581 7.31 15.13 -16.91
N TYR A 582 7.67 14.17 -17.74
CA TYR A 582 8.27 12.91 -17.31
C TYR A 582 9.60 13.16 -16.60
N ILE A 583 9.71 12.77 -15.34
CA ILE A 583 10.89 12.97 -14.51
C ILE A 583 11.47 11.65 -14.01
N ALA A 584 12.78 11.64 -13.78
CA ALA A 584 13.43 10.56 -13.04
C ALA A 584 13.27 10.79 -11.54
N ARG A 585 12.99 9.74 -10.81
CA ARG A 585 12.93 9.74 -9.37
C ARG A 585 14.03 8.88 -8.80
N VAL A 586 14.74 9.44 -7.82
CA VAL A 586 15.90 8.79 -7.22
C VAL A 586 15.72 8.75 -5.71
N SER A 587 15.91 7.58 -5.13
CA SER A 587 15.99 7.41 -3.68
C SER A 587 17.31 6.76 -3.32
N VAL A 588 17.97 7.33 -2.33
CA VAL A 588 19.31 6.95 -1.87
C VAL A 588 19.21 6.31 -0.48
N SER A 589 19.83 5.16 -0.28
CA SER A 589 19.85 4.50 1.02
C SER A 589 21.06 4.93 1.86
N ALA A 590 21.01 4.66 3.17
CA ALA A 590 22.10 4.97 4.09
C ALA A 590 23.40 4.19 3.76
N ASN A 591 23.25 2.94 3.34
CA ASN A 591 24.34 1.96 3.20
C ASN A 591 24.70 1.69 1.74
N LEU A 592 24.75 2.70 0.87
CA LEU A 592 25.16 2.52 -0.51
C LEU A 592 26.59 3.05 -0.78
N ASP A 593 27.21 2.53 -1.83
CA ASP A 593 28.45 3.05 -2.38
C ASP A 593 28.15 4.30 -3.22
N LEU A 594 28.19 5.46 -2.58
CA LEU A 594 27.86 6.74 -3.21
C LEU A 594 28.85 7.12 -4.32
N GLU A 595 30.14 6.82 -4.16
CA GLU A 595 31.15 7.15 -5.16
C GLU A 595 30.87 6.36 -6.45
N ARG A 596 30.53 5.10 -6.35
CA ARG A 596 30.17 4.30 -7.51
C ARG A 596 28.91 4.82 -8.22
N HIS A 597 27.93 5.33 -7.47
CA HIS A 597 26.75 6.00 -8.06
C HIS A 597 27.15 7.28 -8.81
N LYS A 598 28.05 8.09 -8.25
CA LYS A 598 28.56 9.29 -8.90
C LYS A 598 29.30 8.98 -10.19
N GLU A 599 30.16 7.94 -10.21
CA GLU A 599 30.87 7.49 -11.40
C GLU A 599 29.90 7.11 -12.53
N VAL A 600 28.91 6.24 -12.26
CA VAL A 600 27.91 5.83 -13.26
C VAL A 600 27.09 7.03 -13.75
N PHE A 601 26.73 7.96 -12.86
CA PHE A 601 26.02 9.16 -13.26
C PHE A 601 26.88 10.05 -14.17
N LEU A 602 28.16 10.21 -13.88
CA LEU A 602 29.08 10.98 -14.71
C LEU A 602 29.26 10.36 -16.12
N GLU A 603 29.34 9.03 -16.21
CA GLU A 603 29.38 8.31 -17.49
C GLU A 603 28.08 8.55 -18.28
N PHE A 604 26.92 8.51 -17.60
CA PHE A 604 25.64 8.85 -18.21
C PHE A 604 25.65 10.26 -18.79
N VAL A 605 26.11 11.28 -18.02
CA VAL A 605 26.19 12.68 -18.47
C VAL A 605 27.09 12.82 -19.69
N LYS A 606 28.25 12.17 -19.71
CA LYS A 606 29.16 12.17 -20.87
C LYS A 606 28.54 11.57 -22.13
N SER A 607 27.52 10.74 -21.98
CA SER A 607 26.86 10.01 -23.07
C SER A 607 25.55 10.67 -23.55
N MET A 608 25.17 11.83 -23.00
CA MET A 608 24.02 12.64 -23.43
C MET A 608 24.33 13.41 -24.72
#